data_011f35c30a6dc66022f08fd059c94600
#
_entry.id   011f35c30a6dc66022f08fd059c94600
#
_cell.length_a   1.000
_cell.length_b   1.000
_cell.length_c   1.000
_cell.angle_alpha   90.00
_cell.angle_beta   90.00
_cell.angle_gamma   90.00
#
_symmetry.space_group_name_H-M   'P 1'
#
loop_
_entity.id
_entity.type
_entity.pdbx_description
1 polymer ?
#
loop_
_entity_poly.entity_id
_entity_poly.type
_entity_poly.pdbx_seq_one_letter_code
_entity_poly.pdbx_strand_id
1 'polypeptide(L)'
;MDKAVDVLRTRGLAAVAKKAGRATNEGTVMAIVSDDATSGAVVELNCETDFVGMNDKFKAYAEKIAKAALAAKPADLDALKAADAEGETVGAVVTDAIHTLGENIQLARFAVVEGGAVSSYIHGGGKIGVLVQFDVEGIDPASDGFKQYGRDVAMQVAAAAPVAATREAVDPAVVEHEKAIYMAQAAESGKPEAI
;
A
#
# COMPACT_ATOMS: atom_id res chain seq x y z
N MET A 1 -35.02 18.75 -2.81
CA MET A 1 -33.55 18.58 -2.81
C MET A 1 -33.18 17.11 -2.97
N ASP A 2 -33.89 16.18 -2.32
CA ASP A 2 -33.59 14.73 -2.30
C ASP A 2 -33.59 14.05 -3.69
N LYS A 3 -34.54 14.36 -4.55
CA LYS A 3 -34.60 13.82 -5.94
C LYS A 3 -33.37 14.20 -6.79
N ALA A 4 -32.77 15.37 -6.56
CA ALA A 4 -31.55 15.77 -7.28
C ALA A 4 -30.34 14.97 -6.81
N VAL A 5 -30.25 14.70 -5.52
CA VAL A 5 -29.20 13.84 -4.91
C VAL A 5 -29.31 12.40 -5.44
N ASP A 6 -30.53 11.86 -5.49
CA ASP A 6 -30.79 10.52 -6.02
C ASP A 6 -30.42 10.38 -7.50
N VAL A 7 -30.76 11.41 -8.32
CA VAL A 7 -30.38 11.45 -9.74
C VAL A 7 -28.87 11.54 -9.91
N LEU A 8 -28.14 12.32 -9.08
CA LEU A 8 -26.71 12.45 -9.14
C LEU A 8 -26.02 11.14 -8.71
N ARG A 9 -26.51 10.50 -7.65
CA ARG A 9 -26.04 9.17 -7.21
C ARG A 9 -26.26 8.12 -8.30
N THR A 10 -27.46 8.05 -8.89
CA THR A 10 -27.76 7.10 -9.97
C THR A 10 -26.88 7.34 -11.20
N ARG A 11 -26.64 8.59 -11.59
CA ARG A 11 -25.74 8.94 -12.69
C ARG A 11 -24.27 8.63 -12.36
N GLY A 12 -23.84 8.85 -11.13
CA GLY A 12 -22.51 8.49 -10.64
C GLY A 12 -22.26 6.98 -10.74
N LEU A 13 -23.18 6.16 -10.26
CA LEU A 13 -23.11 4.70 -10.35
C LEU A 13 -23.08 4.20 -11.81
N ALA A 14 -23.87 4.81 -12.70
CA ALA A 14 -23.84 4.48 -14.13
C ALA A 14 -22.50 4.86 -14.81
N ALA A 15 -21.89 5.96 -14.39
CA ALA A 15 -20.56 6.36 -14.88
C ALA A 15 -19.45 5.42 -14.39
N VAL A 16 -19.51 4.99 -13.13
CA VAL A 16 -18.63 3.97 -12.56
C VAL A 16 -18.74 2.65 -13.33
N ALA A 17 -19.97 2.15 -13.54
CA ALA A 17 -20.22 0.91 -14.27
C ALA A 17 -19.65 0.92 -15.70
N LYS A 18 -19.71 2.06 -16.40
CA LYS A 18 -19.15 2.21 -17.75
C LYS A 18 -17.61 2.16 -17.78
N LYS A 19 -16.95 2.48 -16.68
CA LYS A 19 -15.50 2.54 -16.57
C LYS A 19 -14.88 1.28 -15.94
N ALA A 20 -15.67 0.52 -15.19
CA ALA A 20 -15.21 -0.62 -14.39
C ALA A 20 -14.39 -1.69 -15.17
N GLY A 21 -14.59 -1.79 -16.49
CA GLY A 21 -13.82 -2.72 -17.34
C GLY A 21 -12.52 -2.16 -17.93
N ARG A 22 -12.16 -0.89 -17.62
CA ARG A 22 -10.93 -0.29 -18.14
C ARG A 22 -9.75 -0.68 -17.26
N ALA A 23 -8.60 -0.97 -17.90
CA ALA A 23 -7.39 -1.33 -17.18
C ALA A 23 -6.88 -0.16 -16.32
N THR A 24 -6.47 -0.46 -15.10
CA THR A 24 -5.89 0.49 -14.14
C THR A 24 -4.46 0.06 -13.81
N ASN A 25 -3.53 0.33 -14.73
CA ASN A 25 -2.13 -0.10 -14.63
C ASN A 25 -1.23 0.94 -13.95
N GLU A 26 -1.77 2.12 -13.69
CA GLU A 26 -1.12 3.21 -12.99
C GLU A 26 -1.75 3.42 -11.61
N GLY A 27 -1.19 4.31 -10.80
CA GLY A 27 -1.75 4.58 -9.48
C GLY A 27 -0.74 5.12 -8.50
N THR A 28 -1.14 5.10 -7.23
CA THR A 28 -0.31 5.51 -6.11
C THR A 28 -0.49 4.58 -4.92
N VAL A 29 0.59 4.42 -4.16
CA VAL A 29 0.56 3.84 -2.82
C VAL A 29 0.63 4.97 -1.80
N MET A 30 -0.21 4.90 -0.78
CA MET A 30 -0.21 5.82 0.36
C MET A 30 -0.03 5.03 1.65
N ALA A 31 0.90 5.48 2.50
CA ALA A 31 1.12 4.90 3.82
C ALA A 31 0.95 5.98 4.90
N ILE A 32 0.32 5.61 6.00
CA ILE A 32 0.11 6.45 7.18
C ILE A 32 0.52 5.66 8.41
N VAL A 33 1.19 6.33 9.33
CA VAL A 33 1.56 5.80 10.65
C VAL A 33 0.86 6.65 11.70
N SER A 34 0.38 6.03 12.78
CA SER A 34 -0.23 6.72 13.91
C SER A 34 0.77 7.66 14.61
N ASP A 35 0.27 8.66 15.31
CA ASP A 35 1.10 9.67 15.99
C ASP A 35 2.06 9.05 17.02
N ASP A 36 1.63 7.98 17.68
CA ASP A 36 2.43 7.21 18.64
C ASP A 36 3.37 6.19 17.97
N ALA A 37 3.34 6.11 16.65
CA ALA A 37 4.11 5.18 15.83
C ALA A 37 3.93 3.69 16.18
N THR A 38 2.77 3.29 16.73
CA THR A 38 2.47 1.90 17.11
C THR A 38 1.59 1.16 16.11
N SER A 39 1.04 1.86 15.12
CA SER A 39 0.24 1.28 14.06
C SER A 39 0.46 2.00 12.73
N GLY A 40 0.19 1.31 11.63
CA GLY A 40 0.30 1.90 10.31
C GLY A 40 -0.61 1.21 9.30
N ALA A 41 -1.03 1.96 8.29
CA ALA A 41 -1.79 1.45 7.16
C ALA A 41 -1.12 1.84 5.84
N VAL A 42 -1.16 0.95 4.87
CA VAL A 42 -0.78 1.21 3.49
C VAL A 42 -1.91 0.82 2.58
N VAL A 43 -2.22 1.66 1.60
CA VAL A 43 -3.26 1.39 0.58
C VAL A 43 -2.68 1.61 -0.81
N GLU A 44 -3.14 0.82 -1.76
CA GLU A 44 -2.88 1.00 -3.18
C GLU A 44 -4.16 1.38 -3.89
N LEU A 45 -4.14 2.57 -4.50
CA LEU A 45 -5.22 3.10 -5.31
C LEU A 45 -4.74 3.19 -6.76
N ASN A 46 -5.42 2.48 -7.67
CA ASN A 46 -5.04 2.40 -9.08
C ASN A 46 -5.95 3.26 -9.95
N CYS A 47 -5.39 3.77 -11.05
CA CYS A 47 -6.05 4.59 -12.07
C CYS A 47 -5.58 4.19 -13.47
N GLU A 48 -6.18 4.79 -14.52
CA GLU A 48 -5.86 4.45 -15.91
C GLU A 48 -4.53 5.06 -16.36
N THR A 49 -4.21 6.31 -15.95
CA THR A 49 -3.03 7.04 -16.43
C THR A 49 -2.14 7.52 -15.30
N ASP A 50 -0.86 7.71 -15.59
CA ASP A 50 0.12 8.32 -14.70
C ASP A 50 -0.19 9.79 -14.40
N PHE A 51 -0.82 10.52 -15.31
CA PHE A 51 -1.29 11.90 -15.09
C PHE A 51 -2.23 11.96 -13.89
N VAL A 52 -3.18 11.04 -13.79
CA VAL A 52 -4.08 10.95 -12.62
C VAL A 52 -3.32 10.44 -11.41
N GLY A 53 -2.45 9.43 -11.55
CA GLY A 53 -1.63 8.90 -10.46
C GLY A 53 -0.74 9.95 -9.77
N MET A 54 -0.27 10.96 -10.51
CA MET A 54 0.52 12.08 -10.00
C MET A 54 -0.32 13.25 -9.47
N ASN A 55 -1.63 13.26 -9.72
CA ASN A 55 -2.52 14.36 -9.37
C ASN A 55 -2.71 14.47 -7.85
N ASP A 56 -2.61 15.68 -7.30
CA ASP A 56 -2.75 15.92 -5.86
C ASP A 56 -4.15 15.55 -5.32
N LYS A 57 -5.22 15.72 -6.11
CA LYS A 57 -6.55 15.27 -5.71
C LYS A 57 -6.63 13.75 -5.60
N PHE A 58 -5.99 13.03 -6.52
CA PHE A 58 -5.91 11.56 -6.46
C PHE A 58 -5.18 11.09 -5.21
N LYS A 59 -4.05 11.73 -4.89
CA LYS A 59 -3.29 11.47 -3.66
C LYS A 59 -4.09 11.78 -2.40
N ALA A 60 -4.90 12.85 -2.41
CA ALA A 60 -5.78 13.19 -1.30
C ALA A 60 -6.87 12.12 -1.07
N TYR A 61 -7.44 11.54 -2.14
CA TYR A 61 -8.34 10.38 -2.02
C TYR A 61 -7.63 9.17 -1.41
N ALA A 62 -6.41 8.86 -1.87
CA ALA A 62 -5.62 7.76 -1.31
C ALA A 62 -5.28 7.97 0.17
N GLU A 63 -4.95 9.21 0.57
CA GLU A 63 -4.70 9.59 1.96
C GLU A 63 -5.94 9.42 2.84
N LYS A 64 -7.11 9.88 2.37
CA LYS A 64 -8.39 9.73 3.07
C LYS A 64 -8.72 8.25 3.30
N ILE A 65 -8.51 7.40 2.29
CA ILE A 65 -8.72 5.96 2.39
C ILE A 65 -7.70 5.32 3.36
N ALA A 66 -6.43 5.73 3.33
CA ALA A 66 -5.42 5.20 4.24
C ALA A 66 -5.73 5.57 5.71
N LYS A 67 -6.23 6.77 5.97
CA LYS A 67 -6.70 7.19 7.31
C LYS A 67 -7.87 6.32 7.77
N ALA A 68 -8.83 6.04 6.90
CA ALA A 68 -9.95 5.16 7.20
C ALA A 68 -9.48 3.73 7.48
N ALA A 69 -8.53 3.20 6.70
CA ALA A 69 -7.94 1.89 6.92
C ALA A 69 -7.24 1.80 8.28
N LEU A 70 -6.45 2.81 8.66
CA LEU A 70 -5.77 2.87 9.94
C LEU A 70 -6.75 2.93 11.11
N ALA A 71 -7.82 3.71 10.99
CA ALA A 71 -8.82 3.88 12.04
C ALA A 71 -9.71 2.64 12.22
N ALA A 72 -10.17 2.04 11.11
CA ALA A 72 -11.14 0.95 11.12
C ALA A 72 -10.49 -0.44 11.23
N LYS A 73 -9.20 -0.59 10.84
CA LYS A 73 -8.46 -1.87 10.86
C LYS A 73 -9.26 -3.02 10.24
N PRO A 74 -9.73 -2.86 9.00
CA PRO A 74 -10.65 -3.80 8.37
C PRO A 74 -9.98 -5.14 8.10
N ALA A 75 -10.75 -6.21 8.12
CA ALA A 75 -10.26 -7.56 7.86
C ALA A 75 -10.00 -7.84 6.37
N ASP A 76 -10.73 -7.17 5.49
CA ASP A 76 -10.67 -7.36 4.04
C ASP A 76 -11.07 -6.08 3.27
N LEU A 77 -10.95 -6.12 1.94
CA LEU A 77 -11.29 -4.99 1.07
C LEU A 77 -12.77 -4.58 1.14
N ASP A 78 -13.68 -5.51 1.38
CA ASP A 78 -15.11 -5.19 1.44
C ASP A 78 -15.44 -4.51 2.76
N ALA A 79 -14.82 -4.94 3.86
CA ALA A 79 -14.88 -4.24 5.14
C ALA A 79 -14.25 -2.84 5.04
N LEU A 80 -13.12 -2.69 4.34
CA LEU A 80 -12.52 -1.37 4.11
C LEU A 80 -13.44 -0.47 3.27
N LYS A 81 -14.05 -0.96 2.22
CA LYS A 81 -15.00 -0.16 1.40
C LYS A 81 -16.23 0.30 2.21
N ALA A 82 -16.63 -0.48 3.22
CA ALA A 82 -17.73 -0.14 4.12
C ALA A 82 -17.32 0.78 5.28
N ALA A 83 -16.02 0.92 5.55
CA ALA A 83 -15.50 1.73 6.65
C ALA A 83 -15.82 3.22 6.46
N ASP A 84 -15.96 3.93 7.59
CA ASP A 84 -16.16 5.37 7.60
C ASP A 84 -14.88 6.11 7.20
N ALA A 85 -15.03 7.05 6.30
CA ALA A 85 -14.00 7.95 5.85
C ALA A 85 -14.56 9.39 5.94
N GLU A 86 -14.46 9.97 7.14
CA GLU A 86 -14.90 11.35 7.40
C GLU A 86 -16.40 11.62 7.09
N GLY A 87 -17.27 10.68 7.51
CA GLY A 87 -18.73 10.81 7.38
C GLY A 87 -19.32 10.21 6.10
N GLU A 88 -18.51 9.57 5.27
CA GLU A 88 -18.96 8.76 4.13
C GLU A 88 -18.22 7.43 4.09
N THR A 89 -18.68 6.46 3.30
CA THR A 89 -17.94 5.20 3.17
C THR A 89 -16.74 5.33 2.23
N VAL A 90 -15.69 4.55 2.46
CA VAL A 90 -14.55 4.44 1.52
C VAL A 90 -15.02 4.11 0.09
N GLY A 91 -16.04 3.27 -0.06
CA GLY A 91 -16.65 2.99 -1.37
C GLY A 91 -17.26 4.23 -2.04
N ALA A 92 -17.85 5.13 -1.25
CA ALA A 92 -18.36 6.42 -1.75
C ALA A 92 -17.19 7.34 -2.14
N VAL A 93 -16.11 7.38 -1.37
CA VAL A 93 -14.88 8.12 -1.68
C VAL A 93 -14.29 7.67 -3.03
N VAL A 94 -14.20 6.35 -3.28
CA VAL A 94 -13.73 5.82 -4.57
C VAL A 94 -14.67 6.20 -5.71
N THR A 95 -15.97 6.13 -5.48
CA THR A 95 -16.99 6.53 -6.48
C THR A 95 -16.87 8.02 -6.84
N ASP A 96 -16.66 8.88 -5.84
CA ASP A 96 -16.45 10.32 -6.05
C ASP A 96 -15.14 10.59 -6.81
N ALA A 97 -14.07 9.87 -6.49
CA ALA A 97 -12.81 9.95 -7.21
C ALA A 97 -12.97 9.60 -8.71
N ILE A 98 -13.69 8.52 -9.05
CA ILE A 98 -14.01 8.13 -10.44
C ILE A 98 -14.80 9.23 -11.16
N HIS A 99 -15.73 9.85 -10.46
CA HIS A 99 -16.55 10.94 -11.02
C HIS A 99 -15.73 12.20 -11.25
N THR A 100 -14.95 12.60 -10.24
CA THR A 100 -14.17 13.84 -10.24
C THR A 100 -13.01 13.81 -11.22
N LEU A 101 -12.28 12.69 -11.29
CA LEU A 101 -11.08 12.55 -12.10
C LEU A 101 -11.37 11.99 -13.50
N GLY A 102 -12.54 11.40 -13.71
CA GLY A 102 -12.98 10.96 -15.03
C GLY A 102 -12.40 9.62 -15.49
N GLU A 103 -11.59 8.94 -14.67
CA GLU A 103 -10.99 7.63 -14.95
C GLU A 103 -11.63 6.50 -14.13
N ASN A 104 -11.35 5.26 -14.51
CA ASN A 104 -11.57 4.11 -13.66
C ASN A 104 -10.56 4.16 -12.51
N ILE A 105 -11.05 4.06 -11.27
CA ILE A 105 -10.22 4.06 -10.07
C ILE A 105 -10.59 2.83 -9.24
N GLN A 106 -9.59 2.12 -8.77
CA GLN A 106 -9.76 0.88 -8.01
C GLN A 106 -8.91 0.91 -6.74
N LEU A 107 -9.55 0.64 -5.61
CA LEU A 107 -8.85 0.28 -4.38
C LEU A 107 -8.39 -1.19 -4.55
N ALA A 108 -7.10 -1.37 -4.85
CA ALA A 108 -6.54 -2.65 -5.26
C ALA A 108 -6.21 -3.55 -4.07
N ARG A 109 -5.52 -2.99 -3.07
CA ARG A 109 -5.11 -3.70 -1.86
C ARG A 109 -4.76 -2.75 -0.73
N PHE A 110 -4.69 -3.29 0.46
CA PHE A 110 -4.24 -2.59 1.65
C PHE A 110 -3.57 -3.55 2.63
N ALA A 111 -2.85 -3.00 3.58
CA ALA A 111 -2.39 -3.71 4.77
C ALA A 111 -2.42 -2.76 5.98
N VAL A 112 -2.69 -3.33 7.15
CA VAL A 112 -2.61 -2.65 8.43
C VAL A 112 -1.72 -3.47 9.33
N VAL A 113 -0.81 -2.82 10.05
CA VAL A 113 0.06 -3.42 11.06
C VAL A 113 -0.11 -2.71 12.38
N GLU A 114 -0.02 -3.47 13.48
CA GLU A 114 -0.19 -2.97 14.84
C GLU A 114 0.77 -3.64 15.80
N GLY A 115 1.18 -2.88 16.80
CA GLY A 115 2.06 -3.34 17.88
C GLY A 115 3.54 -3.06 17.61
N GLY A 116 4.31 -3.01 18.70
CA GLY A 116 5.71 -2.63 18.67
C GLY A 116 5.90 -1.19 18.20
N ALA A 117 6.73 -0.99 17.20
CA ALA A 117 6.89 0.29 16.54
C ALA A 117 6.73 0.12 15.02
N VAL A 118 6.15 1.12 14.35
CA VAL A 118 5.87 1.08 12.91
C VAL A 118 6.54 2.26 12.22
N SER A 119 7.17 1.99 11.10
CA SER A 119 7.73 2.99 10.21
C SER A 119 7.25 2.79 8.79
N SER A 120 7.18 3.87 8.01
CA SER A 120 6.78 3.81 6.62
C SER A 120 7.75 4.53 5.70
N TYR A 121 7.78 4.11 4.44
CA TYR A 121 8.50 4.79 3.38
C TYR A 121 7.73 4.72 2.07
N ILE A 122 7.64 5.85 1.39
CA ILE A 122 7.07 5.95 0.03
C ILE A 122 8.19 6.32 -0.93
N HIS A 123 8.38 5.51 -1.96
CA HIS A 123 9.38 5.72 -3.00
C HIS A 123 8.75 6.07 -4.34
N GLY A 124 9.50 6.84 -5.16
CA GLY A 124 9.11 7.14 -6.54
C GLY A 124 7.78 7.87 -6.67
N GLY A 125 7.44 8.75 -5.71
CA GLY A 125 6.21 9.54 -5.77
C GLY A 125 4.92 8.73 -5.58
N GLY A 126 4.98 7.58 -4.91
CA GLY A 126 3.84 6.69 -4.68
C GLY A 126 3.88 5.39 -5.49
N LYS A 127 5.02 5.06 -6.13
CA LYS A 127 5.15 3.80 -6.88
C LYS A 127 5.45 2.59 -5.99
N ILE A 128 6.15 2.80 -4.88
CA ILE A 128 6.43 1.75 -3.88
C ILE A 128 6.09 2.30 -2.50
N GLY A 129 5.34 1.54 -1.72
CA GLY A 129 5.04 1.83 -0.33
C GLY A 129 5.49 0.68 0.57
N VAL A 130 6.11 1.02 1.68
CA VAL A 130 6.62 0.06 2.67
C VAL A 130 6.09 0.44 4.04
N LEU A 131 5.62 -0.57 4.78
CA LEU A 131 5.46 -0.53 6.23
C LEU A 131 6.41 -1.55 6.83
N VAL A 132 7.12 -1.15 7.87
CA VAL A 132 7.96 -2.04 8.68
C VAL A 132 7.47 -1.98 10.11
N GLN A 133 7.18 -3.13 10.68
CA GLN A 133 6.88 -3.32 12.08
C GLN A 133 8.14 -3.82 12.80
N PHE A 134 8.45 -3.19 13.93
CA PHE A 134 9.60 -3.52 14.75
C PHE A 134 9.13 -4.05 16.10
N ASP A 135 9.74 -5.10 16.54
CA ASP A 135 9.67 -5.50 17.94
C ASP A 135 10.70 -4.67 18.71
N VAL A 136 10.23 -3.87 19.67
CA VAL A 136 11.06 -2.91 20.39
C VAL A 136 10.91 -3.07 21.89
N GLU A 137 12.02 -2.92 22.61
CA GLU A 137 12.06 -2.92 24.07
C GLU A 137 12.84 -1.70 24.57
N GLY A 138 12.23 -0.93 25.45
CA GLY A 138 12.87 0.22 26.08
C GLY A 138 13.14 1.42 25.15
N ILE A 139 12.53 1.46 23.98
CA ILE A 139 12.66 2.53 22.99
C ILE A 139 11.31 3.24 22.84
N ASP A 140 11.33 4.56 22.78
CA ASP A 140 10.18 5.37 22.41
C ASP A 140 10.04 5.38 20.87
N PRO A 141 8.97 4.77 20.29
CA PRO A 141 8.75 4.73 18.84
C PRO A 141 8.54 6.13 18.24
N ALA A 142 8.09 7.09 19.01
CA ALA A 142 7.86 8.47 18.57
C ALA A 142 9.13 9.33 18.59
N SER A 143 10.25 8.83 19.15
CA SER A 143 11.52 9.56 19.20
C SER A 143 12.10 9.82 17.81
N ASP A 144 12.77 10.95 17.63
CA ASP A 144 13.39 11.31 16.34
C ASP A 144 14.45 10.29 15.90
N GLY A 145 15.20 9.74 16.86
CA GLY A 145 16.20 8.70 16.57
C GLY A 145 15.58 7.43 15.99
N PHE A 146 14.47 6.96 16.59
CA PHE A 146 13.77 5.81 16.05
C PHE A 146 13.11 6.10 14.70
N LYS A 147 12.47 7.25 14.53
CA LYS A 147 11.86 7.66 13.26
C LYS A 147 12.88 7.65 12.11
N GLN A 148 14.09 8.16 12.35
CA GLN A 148 15.15 8.13 11.35
C GLN A 148 15.59 6.69 11.05
N TYR A 149 15.89 5.89 12.08
CA TYR A 149 16.27 4.49 11.93
C TYR A 149 15.21 3.67 11.17
N GLY A 150 13.95 3.79 11.60
CA GLY A 150 12.83 3.07 10.98
C GLY A 150 12.63 3.45 9.52
N ARG A 151 12.79 4.74 9.19
CA ARG A 151 12.76 5.21 7.80
C ARG A 151 13.90 4.62 6.96
N ASP A 152 15.12 4.57 7.50
CA ASP A 152 16.28 4.03 6.79
C ASP A 152 16.10 2.53 6.50
N VAL A 153 15.56 1.77 7.47
CA VAL A 153 15.20 0.36 7.27
C VAL A 153 14.11 0.21 6.21
N ALA A 154 13.03 1.01 6.28
CA ALA A 154 11.95 0.95 5.30
C ALA A 154 12.43 1.33 3.88
N MET A 155 13.36 2.28 3.76
CA MET A 155 13.99 2.64 2.50
C MET A 155 14.85 1.47 1.96
N GLN A 156 15.59 0.77 2.82
CA GLN A 156 16.35 -0.42 2.44
C GLN A 156 15.43 -1.56 1.99
N VAL A 157 14.29 -1.75 2.66
CA VAL A 157 13.25 -2.73 2.23
C VAL A 157 12.71 -2.38 0.85
N ALA A 158 12.44 -1.10 0.57
CA ALA A 158 12.00 -0.66 -0.76
C ALA A 158 13.04 -0.96 -1.86
N ALA A 159 14.33 -0.81 -1.54
CA ALA A 159 15.43 -1.04 -2.49
C ALA A 159 15.74 -2.53 -2.70
N ALA A 160 15.71 -3.33 -1.64
CA ALA A 160 16.12 -4.74 -1.67
C ALA A 160 14.98 -5.71 -1.98
N ALA A 161 13.71 -5.29 -1.79
CA ALA A 161 12.51 -6.12 -1.93
C ALA A 161 12.68 -7.51 -1.27
N PRO A 162 13.02 -7.59 0.04
CA PRO A 162 13.32 -8.85 0.68
C PRO A 162 12.12 -9.78 0.66
N VAL A 163 12.36 -11.07 0.49
CA VAL A 163 11.30 -12.10 0.45
C VAL A 163 10.73 -12.43 1.83
N ALA A 164 11.45 -12.08 2.90
CA ALA A 164 11.02 -12.27 4.29
C ALA A 164 11.71 -11.26 5.22
N ALA A 165 11.13 -11.04 6.40
CA ALA A 165 11.67 -10.15 7.42
C ALA A 165 12.89 -10.73 8.14
N THR A 166 12.97 -12.06 8.27
CA THR A 166 14.10 -12.76 8.90
C THR A 166 14.56 -13.93 8.04
N ARG A 167 15.77 -14.39 8.26
CA ARG A 167 16.34 -15.56 7.56
C ARG A 167 15.48 -16.81 7.77
N GLU A 168 14.98 -17.00 8.98
CA GLU A 168 14.20 -18.16 9.39
C GLU A 168 12.79 -18.18 8.76
N ALA A 169 12.30 -17.02 8.37
CA ALA A 169 10.99 -16.87 7.71
C ALA A 169 11.06 -17.07 6.18
N VAL A 170 12.26 -17.25 5.62
CA VAL A 170 12.41 -17.55 4.18
C VAL A 170 11.90 -18.97 3.92
N ASP A 171 10.99 -19.13 2.94
CA ASP A 171 10.49 -20.45 2.53
C ASP A 171 11.68 -21.34 2.09
N PRO A 172 11.86 -22.54 2.69
CA PRO A 172 12.89 -23.47 2.28
C PRO A 172 12.91 -23.80 0.79
N ALA A 173 11.73 -23.83 0.14
CA ALA A 173 11.63 -24.08 -1.29
C ALA A 173 12.29 -22.96 -2.13
N VAL A 174 12.20 -21.70 -1.68
CA VAL A 174 12.88 -20.57 -2.31
C VAL A 174 14.40 -20.72 -2.15
N VAL A 175 14.85 -21.09 -0.96
CA VAL A 175 16.29 -21.29 -0.70
C VAL A 175 16.86 -22.40 -1.59
N GLU A 176 16.21 -23.54 -1.69
CA GLU A 176 16.67 -24.66 -2.52
C GLU A 176 16.61 -24.32 -4.03
N HIS A 177 15.62 -23.57 -4.46
CA HIS A 177 15.54 -23.10 -5.84
C HIS A 177 16.71 -22.18 -6.21
N GLU A 178 16.96 -21.15 -5.40
CA GLU A 178 18.07 -20.22 -5.60
C GLU A 178 19.42 -20.92 -5.54
N LYS A 179 19.59 -21.85 -4.61
CA LYS A 179 20.81 -22.67 -4.48
C LYS A 179 21.06 -23.50 -5.75
N ALA A 180 20.02 -24.10 -6.32
CA ALA A 180 20.17 -24.86 -7.58
C ALA A 180 20.60 -23.96 -8.75
N ILE A 181 20.07 -22.73 -8.83
CA ILE A 181 20.47 -21.74 -9.83
C ILE A 181 21.93 -21.34 -9.66
N TYR A 182 22.37 -21.00 -8.43
CA TYR A 182 23.76 -20.62 -8.17
C TYR A 182 24.74 -21.78 -8.43
N MET A 183 24.36 -23.00 -8.11
CA MET A 183 25.18 -24.18 -8.43
C MET A 183 25.36 -24.39 -9.94
N ALA A 184 24.28 -24.21 -10.72
CA ALA A 184 24.35 -24.29 -12.17
C ALA A 184 25.25 -23.19 -12.76
N GLN A 185 25.13 -21.97 -12.30
CA GLN A 185 25.97 -20.84 -12.69
C GLN A 185 27.45 -21.06 -12.32
N ALA A 186 27.71 -21.60 -11.13
CA ALA A 186 29.06 -21.92 -10.69
C ALA A 186 29.71 -23.00 -11.57
N ALA A 187 28.96 -24.04 -11.94
CA ALA A 187 29.44 -25.09 -12.86
C ALA A 187 29.80 -24.54 -14.25
N GLU A 188 28.99 -23.64 -14.79
CA GLU A 188 29.26 -22.97 -16.08
C GLU A 188 30.48 -22.03 -16.01
N SER A 189 30.79 -21.48 -14.85
CA SER A 189 31.92 -20.55 -14.67
C SER A 189 33.30 -21.22 -14.74
N GLY A 190 33.37 -22.56 -14.74
CA GLY A 190 34.61 -23.35 -14.75
C GLY A 190 35.46 -23.20 -13.50
N LYS A 191 34.93 -22.65 -12.42
CA LYS A 191 35.61 -22.54 -11.14
C LYS A 191 35.60 -23.89 -10.39
N PRO A 192 36.65 -24.20 -9.57
CA PRO A 192 36.62 -25.41 -8.74
C PRO A 192 35.41 -25.45 -7.79
N GLU A 193 34.87 -26.64 -7.53
CA GLU A 193 33.70 -26.89 -6.68
C GLU A 193 33.86 -26.38 -5.22
N ALA A 194 35.10 -26.10 -4.80
CA ALA A 194 35.44 -25.69 -3.43
C ALA A 194 35.53 -24.17 -3.19
N ILE A 195 34.94 -23.35 -4.05
CA ILE A 195 34.93 -21.88 -3.88
C ILE A 195 33.51 -21.38 -3.74
#